data_5408adb3c0aa1485795e66aeb29b73fb
#
_entry.id   5408adb3c0aa1485795e66aeb29b73fb
#
_cell.length_a   1.000
_cell.length_b   1.000
_cell.length_c   1.000
_cell.angle_alpha   90.00
_cell.angle_beta   90.00
_cell.angle_gamma   90.00
#
_symmetry.space_group_name_H-M   'P 1'
#
loop_
_entity.id
_entity.type
_entity.pdbx_description
1 polymer ?
#
loop_
_entity_poly.entity_id
_entity_poly.type
_entity_poly.pdbx_seq_one_letter_code
_entity_poly.pdbx_strand_id
1 'polypeptide(L)'
;MGVAHSSQGLTCLENPPKKDTGKSQADGTRKRWTRCGGRVKGNAWEVEERVNNFASGLEQEGLTPPNPDGMKLLALYSRNRPEWIIAEQAAFAHSALTVPLYDTLGPETVEFVITQTSLTTVVCSSVAELRKLVVIADGGRCPSLKTVVVMDGISERERSEAVRAGLRVYAFAEVEGIGASHAHPHRPPGPNDLATFCYTSGTTGNPKGALLTHRNFIADSAAAELMETFNADSTDVYLSYLPLPHIFERMVQV
;
A
#
# COMPACT_ATOMS: atom_id res chain seq x y z
N MET A 1 0.96 -18.92 -21.86
CA MET A 1 0.31 -17.99 -20.92
C MET A 1 1.04 -16.66 -21.07
N GLY A 2 0.36 -15.64 -21.58
CA GLY A 2 0.97 -14.35 -21.84
C GLY A 2 0.72 -13.43 -20.66
N VAL A 3 1.75 -13.03 -19.98
CA VAL A 3 1.69 -11.90 -19.05
C VAL A 3 1.48 -10.66 -19.90
N ALA A 4 0.29 -10.08 -19.85
CA ALA A 4 0.03 -8.81 -20.48
C ALA A 4 0.80 -7.74 -19.69
N HIS A 5 1.96 -7.33 -20.18
CA HIS A 5 2.59 -6.11 -19.73
C HIS A 5 1.73 -4.95 -20.21
N SER A 6 0.89 -4.42 -19.34
CA SER A 6 0.40 -3.07 -19.57
C SER A 6 1.61 -2.15 -19.45
N SER A 7 1.77 -1.22 -20.39
CA SER A 7 2.85 -0.22 -20.42
C SER A 7 2.83 0.75 -19.21
N GLN A 8 2.01 0.47 -18.20
CA GLN A 8 1.75 1.32 -17.05
C GLN A 8 2.06 0.66 -15.68
N GLY A 9 2.75 -0.49 -15.66
CA GLY A 9 3.34 -1.01 -14.41
C GLY A 9 2.38 -1.60 -13.37
N LEU A 10 1.09 -1.59 -13.61
CA LEU A 10 0.09 -2.27 -12.80
C LEU A 10 -0.11 -3.68 -13.33
N THR A 11 0.53 -4.66 -12.72
CA THR A 11 0.20 -6.08 -12.93
C THR A 11 -1.03 -6.44 -12.10
N CYS A 12 -2.21 -6.00 -12.54
CA CYS A 12 -3.40 -6.75 -12.20
C CYS A 12 -3.30 -8.07 -12.96
N LEU A 13 -3.37 -9.21 -12.27
CA LEU A 13 -3.53 -10.51 -12.90
C LEU A 13 -4.88 -10.52 -13.62
N GLU A 14 -4.89 -10.12 -14.89
CA GLU A 14 -5.99 -10.45 -15.77
C GLU A 14 -5.83 -11.91 -16.15
N ASN A 15 -6.74 -12.74 -15.70
CA ASN A 15 -6.84 -14.09 -16.25
C ASN A 15 -7.03 -13.99 -17.76
N PRO A 16 -6.22 -14.71 -18.56
CA PRO A 16 -6.41 -14.71 -20.00
C PRO A 16 -7.83 -15.15 -20.32
N PRO A 17 -8.52 -14.51 -21.27
CA PRO A 17 -9.86 -14.91 -21.64
C PRO A 17 -9.82 -16.36 -22.10
N LYS A 18 -10.61 -17.22 -21.44
CA LYS A 18 -10.88 -18.56 -21.96
C LYS A 18 -11.34 -18.38 -23.39
N LYS A 19 -10.79 -19.13 -24.34
CA LYS A 19 -11.22 -19.12 -25.74
C LYS A 19 -12.71 -19.44 -25.79
N ASP A 20 -13.49 -18.41 -25.89
CA ASP A 20 -14.93 -18.50 -26.00
C ASP A 20 -15.29 -18.70 -27.47
N THR A 21 -15.92 -19.81 -27.77
CA THR A 21 -16.49 -20.10 -29.07
C THR A 21 -17.92 -19.61 -29.07
N GLY A 22 -18.11 -18.30 -29.11
CA GLY A 22 -19.42 -17.72 -29.39
C GLY A 22 -19.90 -16.66 -28.42
N LYS A 23 -19.96 -15.45 -28.93
CA LYS A 23 -20.73 -14.28 -28.49
C LYS A 23 -20.75 -14.02 -26.98
N SER A 24 -19.85 -13.19 -26.48
CA SER A 24 -20.01 -12.53 -25.20
C SER A 24 -20.03 -11.01 -25.34
N GLN A 25 -21.07 -10.42 -24.78
CA GLN A 25 -21.10 -9.03 -24.40
C GLN A 25 -20.04 -8.86 -23.29
N ALA A 26 -19.22 -7.81 -23.38
CA ALA A 26 -18.27 -7.44 -22.37
C ALA A 26 -19.01 -7.11 -21.05
N ASP A 27 -19.08 -8.08 -20.15
CA ASP A 27 -19.49 -7.87 -18.77
C ASP A 27 -18.22 -7.62 -17.94
N GLY A 28 -18.08 -6.37 -17.47
CA GLY A 28 -16.97 -5.97 -16.63
C GLY A 28 -16.92 -6.82 -15.37
N THR A 29 -15.91 -7.64 -15.25
CA THR A 29 -15.66 -8.51 -14.08
C THR A 29 -15.56 -7.67 -12.82
N ARG A 30 -16.61 -7.72 -12.00
CA ARG A 30 -16.69 -7.02 -10.71
C ARG A 30 -15.89 -7.78 -9.66
N LYS A 31 -14.66 -7.40 -9.40
CA LYS A 31 -13.97 -7.85 -8.18
C LYS A 31 -14.70 -7.25 -6.97
N ARG A 32 -15.16 -8.10 -6.05
CA ARG A 32 -15.85 -7.67 -4.82
C ARG A 32 -14.87 -7.71 -3.67
N TRP A 33 -14.61 -6.56 -3.08
CA TRP A 33 -13.91 -6.47 -1.82
C TRP A 33 -14.90 -6.59 -0.65
N THR A 34 -14.61 -7.46 0.31
CA THR A 34 -15.45 -7.61 1.50
C THR A 34 -14.63 -7.28 2.73
N ARG A 35 -14.99 -6.20 3.42
CA ARG A 35 -14.47 -5.87 4.75
C ARG A 35 -15.11 -6.80 5.76
N CYS A 36 -14.41 -7.21 6.82
CA CYS A 36 -15.05 -7.80 8.00
C CYS A 36 -16.09 -6.80 8.52
N GLY A 37 -17.39 -7.04 8.26
CA GLY A 37 -18.50 -6.17 8.62
C GLY A 37 -19.13 -5.29 7.53
N GLY A 38 -18.71 -5.36 6.25
CA GLY A 38 -19.36 -4.59 5.17
C GLY A 38 -18.82 -4.91 3.78
N ARG A 39 -19.70 -4.90 2.77
CA ARG A 39 -19.29 -5.05 1.37
C ARG A 39 -18.72 -3.73 0.85
N VAL A 40 -17.48 -3.74 0.39
CA VAL A 40 -16.98 -2.68 -0.48
C VAL A 40 -17.34 -3.06 -1.91
N LYS A 41 -18.15 -2.22 -2.56
CA LYS A 41 -18.43 -2.34 -3.99
C LYS A 41 -17.42 -1.48 -4.72
N GLY A 42 -16.56 -2.08 -5.51
CA GLY A 42 -15.67 -1.41 -6.44
C GLY A 42 -15.40 -2.35 -7.62
N ASN A 43 -15.15 -1.80 -8.78
CA ASN A 43 -14.64 -2.55 -9.92
C ASN A 43 -13.13 -2.27 -10.08
N ALA A 44 -12.45 -3.05 -10.92
CA ALA A 44 -11.01 -2.90 -11.12
C ALA A 44 -10.63 -1.49 -11.63
N TRP A 45 -11.48 -0.86 -12.45
CA TRP A 45 -11.26 0.50 -12.96
C TRP A 45 -11.31 1.57 -11.87
N GLU A 46 -12.25 1.44 -10.92
CA GLU A 46 -12.31 2.36 -9.77
C GLU A 46 -11.07 2.26 -8.89
N VAL A 47 -10.53 1.05 -8.71
CA VAL A 47 -9.29 0.85 -7.96
C VAL A 47 -8.10 1.44 -8.70
N GLU A 48 -8.00 1.20 -10.01
CA GLU A 48 -6.93 1.74 -10.86
C GLU A 48 -6.94 3.28 -10.86
N GLU A 49 -8.10 3.89 -11.04
CA GLU A 49 -8.25 5.34 -10.98
C GLU A 49 -7.78 5.90 -9.63
N ARG A 50 -8.18 5.29 -8.52
CA ARG A 50 -7.76 5.69 -7.18
C ARG A 50 -6.25 5.53 -6.98
N VAL A 51 -5.66 4.43 -7.48
CA VAL A 51 -4.21 4.20 -7.45
C VAL A 51 -3.49 5.32 -8.21
N ASN A 52 -3.93 5.63 -9.43
CA ASN A 52 -3.34 6.66 -10.27
C ASN A 52 -3.43 8.05 -9.61
N ASN A 53 -4.58 8.36 -9.04
CA ASN A 53 -4.80 9.61 -8.32
C ASN A 53 -3.92 9.70 -7.08
N PHE A 54 -3.89 8.67 -6.25
CA PHE A 54 -3.07 8.67 -5.04
C PHE A 54 -1.57 8.72 -5.36
N ALA A 55 -1.11 7.98 -6.37
CA ALA A 55 0.27 7.99 -6.86
C ALA A 55 0.69 9.40 -7.32
N SER A 56 -0.14 10.02 -8.15
CA SER A 56 0.10 11.39 -8.62
C SER A 56 0.10 12.41 -7.48
N GLY A 57 -0.77 12.26 -6.49
CA GLY A 57 -0.79 13.09 -5.29
C GLY A 57 0.46 12.94 -4.42
N LEU A 58 0.96 11.70 -4.25
CA LEU A 58 2.22 11.44 -3.55
C LEU A 58 3.41 12.15 -4.23
N GLU A 59 3.48 12.10 -5.56
CA GLU A 59 4.54 12.73 -6.33
C GLU A 59 4.42 14.26 -6.32
N GLN A 60 3.21 14.79 -6.52
CA GLN A 60 2.93 16.23 -6.54
C GLN A 60 3.30 16.91 -5.21
N GLU A 61 2.98 16.28 -4.09
CA GLU A 61 3.27 16.81 -2.74
C GLU A 61 4.65 16.40 -2.22
N GLY A 62 5.42 15.62 -3.00
CA GLY A 62 6.73 15.13 -2.60
C GLY A 62 6.70 14.30 -1.32
N LEU A 63 5.68 13.42 -1.19
CA LEU A 63 5.45 12.67 0.05
C LEU A 63 6.36 11.45 0.20
N THR A 64 7.06 11.04 -0.84
CA THR A 64 8.04 9.95 -0.81
C THR A 64 9.45 10.44 -1.21
N PRO A 65 10.04 11.41 -0.47
CA PRO A 65 11.40 11.84 -0.77
C PRO A 65 12.40 10.71 -0.49
N PRO A 66 13.53 10.66 -1.21
CA PRO A 66 14.58 9.70 -0.92
C PRO A 66 15.09 9.86 0.52
N ASN A 67 15.30 8.74 1.21
CA ASN A 67 15.99 8.71 2.50
C ASN A 67 17.52 8.85 2.31
N PRO A 68 18.35 8.85 3.38
CA PRO A 68 19.80 8.93 3.25
C PRO A 68 20.44 7.84 2.39
N ASP A 69 19.79 6.68 2.24
CA ASP A 69 20.23 5.57 1.39
C ASP A 69 19.70 5.66 -0.05
N GLY A 70 19.01 6.76 -0.39
CA GLY A 70 18.43 6.99 -1.71
C GLY A 70 17.11 6.26 -1.99
N MET A 71 16.53 5.61 -0.98
CA MET A 71 15.28 4.86 -1.12
C MET A 71 14.06 5.75 -0.88
N LYS A 72 13.05 5.67 -1.76
CA LYS A 72 11.73 6.26 -1.56
C LYS A 72 10.88 5.32 -0.71
N LEU A 73 10.44 5.76 0.44
CA LEU A 73 9.74 4.91 1.42
C LEU A 73 8.33 5.43 1.72
N LEU A 74 7.36 4.51 1.81
CA LEU A 74 6.01 4.79 2.28
C LEU A 74 5.61 3.77 3.34
N ALA A 75 5.40 4.19 4.59
CA ALA A 75 4.90 3.27 5.61
C ALA A 75 3.39 3.12 5.52
N LEU A 76 2.90 1.90 5.75
CA LEU A 76 1.49 1.54 5.78
C LEU A 76 1.14 1.00 7.17
N TYR A 77 0.57 1.85 8.03
CA TYR A 77 0.20 1.53 9.41
C TYR A 77 -1.31 1.37 9.54
N SER A 78 -1.82 0.21 9.13
CA SER A 78 -3.25 -0.02 9.03
C SER A 78 -3.61 -1.50 9.05
N ARG A 79 -4.81 -1.81 9.53
CA ARG A 79 -5.47 -3.09 9.27
C ARG A 79 -5.93 -3.18 7.81
N ASN A 80 -6.39 -4.38 7.42
CA ASN A 80 -6.87 -4.64 6.05
C ASN A 80 -8.02 -3.68 5.66
N ARG A 81 -7.81 -2.97 4.55
CA ARG A 81 -8.80 -2.10 3.92
C ARG A 81 -8.36 -1.76 2.49
N PRO A 82 -9.28 -1.36 1.60
CA PRO A 82 -8.95 -1.04 0.21
C PRO A 82 -7.85 0.02 0.06
N GLU A 83 -7.86 1.06 0.89
CA GLU A 83 -6.88 2.14 0.85
C GLU A 83 -5.45 1.67 1.13
N TRP A 84 -5.29 0.55 1.86
CA TRP A 84 -3.98 -0.05 2.08
C TRP A 84 -3.38 -0.54 0.76
N ILE A 85 -4.16 -1.32 -0.03
CA ILE A 85 -3.73 -1.83 -1.35
C ILE A 85 -3.52 -0.68 -2.34
N ILE A 86 -4.43 0.31 -2.35
CA ILE A 86 -4.32 1.49 -3.21
C ILE A 86 -3.00 2.22 -2.92
N ALA A 87 -2.67 2.45 -1.64
CA ALA A 87 -1.44 3.12 -1.26
C ALA A 87 -0.18 2.33 -1.63
N GLU A 88 -0.21 0.99 -1.51
CA GLU A 88 0.90 0.15 -1.92
C GLU A 88 1.13 0.21 -3.43
N GLN A 89 0.07 0.01 -4.22
CA GLN A 89 0.17 0.05 -5.68
C GLN A 89 0.58 1.45 -6.17
N ALA A 90 0.09 2.49 -5.52
CA ALA A 90 0.50 3.87 -5.80
C ALA A 90 1.98 4.12 -5.49
N ALA A 91 2.51 3.56 -4.41
CA ALA A 91 3.94 3.63 -4.11
C ALA A 91 4.76 2.95 -5.23
N PHE A 92 4.34 1.77 -5.67
CA PHE A 92 5.01 1.04 -6.75
C PHE A 92 4.96 1.79 -8.09
N ALA A 93 3.88 2.53 -8.36
CA ALA A 93 3.76 3.32 -9.59
C ALA A 93 4.89 4.34 -9.79
N HIS A 94 5.56 4.77 -8.71
CA HIS A 94 6.67 5.73 -8.74
C HIS A 94 7.96 5.19 -8.11
N SER A 95 8.15 3.87 -8.11
CA SER A 95 9.35 3.20 -7.58
C SER A 95 9.60 3.51 -6.10
N ALA A 96 8.55 3.76 -5.32
CA ALA A 96 8.64 3.81 -3.89
C ALA A 96 8.36 2.41 -3.31
N LEU A 97 9.12 2.02 -2.30
CA LEU A 97 8.92 0.76 -1.61
C LEU A 97 8.08 0.95 -0.34
N THR A 98 7.39 -0.08 0.09
CA THR A 98 6.50 0.00 1.24
C THR A 98 7.16 -0.54 2.52
N VAL A 99 6.78 0.03 3.65
CA VAL A 99 7.13 -0.44 4.99
C VAL A 99 5.83 -0.74 5.76
N PRO A 100 5.30 -1.96 5.62
CA PRO A 100 4.08 -2.36 6.32
C PRO A 100 4.29 -2.45 7.83
N LEU A 101 3.38 -1.82 8.57
CA LEU A 101 3.32 -1.85 10.02
C LEU A 101 2.00 -2.47 10.45
N TYR A 102 2.06 -3.48 11.33
CA TYR A 102 0.85 -4.04 11.91
C TYR A 102 0.19 -3.01 12.82
N ASP A 103 -1.12 -2.89 12.75
CA ASP A 103 -1.94 -2.01 13.61
C ASP A 103 -1.82 -2.33 15.11
N THR A 104 -1.42 -3.58 15.42
CA THR A 104 -1.16 -4.07 16.78
C THR A 104 0.21 -3.71 17.34
N LEU A 105 1.11 -3.12 16.53
CA LEU A 105 2.43 -2.69 17.01
C LEU A 105 2.31 -1.59 18.05
N GLY A 106 3.07 -1.75 19.12
CA GLY A 106 3.23 -0.73 20.15
C GLY A 106 4.04 0.48 19.62
N PRO A 107 3.92 1.64 20.29
CA PRO A 107 4.58 2.87 19.87
C PRO A 107 6.10 2.75 19.78
N GLU A 108 6.73 1.99 20.67
CA GLU A 108 8.19 1.77 20.68
C GLU A 108 8.68 1.04 19.40
N THR A 109 7.92 0.02 18.95
CA THR A 109 8.25 -0.70 17.74
C THR A 109 8.04 0.17 16.49
N VAL A 110 6.98 0.97 16.47
CA VAL A 110 6.71 1.91 15.38
C VAL A 110 7.83 2.96 15.30
N GLU A 111 8.21 3.53 16.45
CA GLU A 111 9.32 4.47 16.57
C GLU A 111 10.64 3.87 16.07
N PHE A 112 10.95 2.64 16.50
CA PHE A 112 12.15 1.93 16.06
C PHE A 112 12.20 1.79 14.54
N VAL A 113 11.09 1.34 13.90
CA VAL A 113 11.04 1.16 12.46
C VAL A 113 11.18 2.49 11.72
N ILE A 114 10.46 3.54 12.15
CA ILE A 114 10.56 4.88 11.55
C ILE A 114 12.00 5.41 11.62
N THR A 115 12.64 5.25 12.77
CA THR A 115 14.02 5.72 12.98
C THR A 115 15.01 4.94 12.14
N GLN A 116 14.93 3.59 12.15
CA GLN A 116 15.84 2.72 11.43
C GLN A 116 15.79 2.95 9.92
N THR A 117 14.60 3.20 9.37
CA THR A 117 14.40 3.39 7.92
C THR A 117 14.46 4.85 7.48
N SER A 118 14.57 5.78 8.43
CA SER A 118 14.47 7.23 8.17
C SER A 118 13.17 7.59 7.40
N LEU A 119 12.06 6.94 7.77
CA LEU A 119 10.75 7.18 7.18
C LEU A 119 10.31 8.63 7.34
N THR A 120 9.83 9.21 6.25
CA THR A 120 9.29 10.58 6.23
C THR A 120 7.78 10.62 6.23
N THR A 121 7.14 9.59 5.66
CA THR A 121 5.68 9.55 5.46
C THR A 121 5.08 8.24 5.92
N VAL A 122 4.01 8.34 6.70
CA VAL A 122 3.21 7.21 7.18
C VAL A 122 1.76 7.39 6.72
N VAL A 123 1.22 6.39 6.04
CA VAL A 123 -0.22 6.28 5.76
C VAL A 123 -0.84 5.42 6.86
N CYS A 124 -1.77 5.96 7.63
CA CYS A 124 -2.41 5.23 8.74
C CYS A 124 -3.92 5.14 8.59
N SER A 125 -4.53 4.16 9.27
CA SER A 125 -5.96 3.88 9.10
C SER A 125 -6.86 4.96 9.68
N SER A 126 -6.56 5.46 10.86
CA SER A 126 -7.48 6.32 11.60
C SER A 126 -6.77 7.35 12.47
N VAL A 127 -7.57 8.20 13.10
CA VAL A 127 -7.12 9.17 14.11
C VAL A 127 -6.45 8.49 15.31
N ALA A 128 -6.78 7.25 15.62
CA ALA A 128 -6.15 6.54 16.74
C ALA A 128 -4.66 6.29 16.48
N GLU A 129 -4.30 5.87 15.25
CA GLU A 129 -2.90 5.72 14.82
C GLU A 129 -2.22 7.09 14.67
N LEU A 130 -2.93 8.10 14.12
CA LEU A 130 -2.40 9.46 14.04
C LEU A 130 -1.95 9.97 15.40
N ARG A 131 -2.76 9.81 16.45
CA ARG A 131 -2.40 10.23 17.81
C ARG A 131 -1.15 9.56 18.34
N LYS A 132 -0.93 8.27 18.06
CA LYS A 132 0.31 7.58 18.41
C LYS A 132 1.52 8.21 17.71
N LEU A 133 1.38 8.51 16.41
CA LEU A 133 2.45 9.15 15.62
C LEU A 133 2.73 10.59 16.08
N VAL A 134 1.70 11.34 16.47
CA VAL A 134 1.85 12.68 17.06
C VAL A 134 2.67 12.63 18.35
N VAL A 135 2.38 11.68 19.25
CA VAL A 135 3.14 11.49 20.50
C VAL A 135 4.62 11.14 20.22
N ILE A 136 4.88 10.31 19.21
CA ILE A 136 6.24 9.93 18.81
C ILE A 136 6.98 11.17 18.25
N ALA A 137 6.33 11.97 17.41
CA ALA A 137 6.91 13.14 16.79
C ALA A 137 7.17 14.27 17.80
N ASP A 138 6.21 14.56 18.67
CA ASP A 138 6.31 15.58 19.72
C ASP A 138 7.45 15.28 20.70
N GLY A 139 7.72 14.02 20.97
CA GLY A 139 8.86 13.57 21.76
C GLY A 139 10.23 13.76 21.11
N GLY A 140 10.31 14.24 19.87
CA GLY A 140 11.55 14.46 19.13
C GLY A 140 12.34 13.20 18.78
N ARG A 141 11.74 12.03 18.98
CA ARG A 141 12.41 10.71 18.82
C ARG A 141 12.48 10.23 17.38
N CYS A 142 11.63 10.75 16.51
CA CYS A 142 11.58 10.42 15.08
C CYS A 142 11.70 11.68 14.21
N PRO A 143 12.86 12.33 14.14
CA PRO A 143 13.02 13.59 13.42
C PRO A 143 12.82 13.47 11.90
N SER A 144 12.91 12.25 11.36
CA SER A 144 12.63 11.98 9.94
C SER A 144 11.14 12.03 9.60
N LEU A 145 10.25 11.70 10.53
CA LEU A 145 8.80 11.72 10.29
C LEU A 145 8.31 13.15 10.07
N LYS A 146 7.72 13.41 8.91
CA LYS A 146 7.25 14.75 8.50
C LYS A 146 5.79 14.76 8.11
N THR A 147 5.28 13.65 7.59
CA THR A 147 3.94 13.63 7.01
C THR A 147 3.16 12.39 7.45
N VAL A 148 1.90 12.58 7.77
CA VAL A 148 0.95 11.50 8.00
C VAL A 148 -0.24 11.67 7.06
N VAL A 149 -0.60 10.59 6.37
CA VAL A 149 -1.83 10.51 5.57
C VAL A 149 -2.82 9.61 6.29
N VAL A 150 -3.99 10.11 6.61
CA VAL A 150 -5.02 9.37 7.35
C VAL A 150 -6.07 8.86 6.39
N MET A 151 -6.31 7.55 6.37
CA MET A 151 -7.28 6.91 5.46
C MET A 151 -8.73 7.30 5.80
N ASP A 152 -9.04 7.51 7.08
CA ASP A 152 -10.31 8.09 7.51
C ASP A 152 -10.27 9.62 7.40
N GLY A 153 -11.42 10.27 7.50
CA GLY A 153 -11.47 11.73 7.60
C GLY A 153 -10.80 12.24 8.88
N ILE A 154 -10.27 13.44 8.82
CA ILE A 154 -9.66 14.15 9.95
C ILE A 154 -10.38 15.46 10.21
N SER A 155 -10.54 15.84 11.48
CA SER A 155 -11.07 17.14 11.87
C SER A 155 -9.96 18.21 11.92
N GLU A 156 -10.36 19.48 11.86
CA GLU A 156 -9.42 20.61 12.01
C GLU A 156 -8.69 20.60 13.36
N ARG A 157 -9.32 20.08 14.40
CA ARG A 157 -8.69 19.91 15.71
C ARG A 157 -7.51 18.94 15.63
N GLU A 158 -7.72 17.76 15.03
CA GLU A 158 -6.69 16.74 14.91
C GLU A 158 -5.56 17.19 13.98
N ARG A 159 -5.89 17.90 12.91
CA ARG A 159 -4.93 18.55 12.03
C ARG A 159 -4.05 19.55 12.82
N SER A 160 -4.69 20.41 13.59
CA SER A 160 -3.98 21.42 14.40
C SER A 160 -3.08 20.80 15.48
N GLU A 161 -3.52 19.68 16.09
CA GLU A 161 -2.71 18.93 17.06
C GLU A 161 -1.45 18.34 16.41
N ALA A 162 -1.57 17.77 15.23
CA ALA A 162 -0.44 17.19 14.49
C ALA A 162 0.54 18.28 13.97
N VAL A 163 0.02 19.40 13.48
CA VAL A 163 0.85 20.52 13.03
C VAL A 163 1.69 21.09 14.19
N ARG A 164 1.14 21.17 15.41
CA ARG A 164 1.91 21.58 16.60
C ARG A 164 3.05 20.62 16.92
N ALA A 165 2.89 19.33 16.64
CA ALA A 165 3.95 18.32 16.75
C ALA A 165 4.92 18.32 15.55
N GLY A 166 4.82 19.28 14.63
CA GLY A 166 5.70 19.42 13.46
C GLY A 166 5.37 18.49 12.28
N LEU A 167 4.15 17.91 12.25
CA LEU A 167 3.70 17.02 11.19
C LEU A 167 2.79 17.74 10.19
N ARG A 168 2.98 17.47 8.90
CA ARG A 168 1.96 17.72 7.87
C ARG A 168 0.95 16.57 7.90
N VAL A 169 -0.33 16.88 7.78
CA VAL A 169 -1.37 15.85 7.78
C VAL A 169 -2.32 16.05 6.62
N TYR A 170 -2.60 14.96 5.93
CA TYR A 170 -3.56 14.89 4.84
C TYR A 170 -4.61 13.82 5.14
N ALA A 171 -5.85 14.04 4.72
CA ALA A 171 -6.77 12.92 4.53
C ALA A 171 -6.39 12.18 3.23
N PHE A 172 -6.65 10.88 3.18
CA PHE A 172 -6.35 10.07 1.99
C PHE A 172 -7.02 10.63 0.73
N ALA A 173 -8.30 11.00 0.86
CA ALA A 173 -9.06 11.60 -0.23
C ALA A 173 -8.51 12.97 -0.69
N GLU A 174 -7.85 13.72 0.18
CA GLU A 174 -7.17 14.97 -0.21
C GLU A 174 -6.00 14.68 -1.15
N VAL A 175 -5.19 13.66 -0.85
CA VAL A 175 -4.08 13.24 -1.70
C VAL A 175 -4.59 12.71 -3.04
N GLU A 176 -5.66 11.91 -3.05
CA GLU A 176 -6.33 11.47 -4.28
C GLU A 176 -6.84 12.67 -5.10
N GLY A 177 -7.47 13.66 -4.46
CA GLY A 177 -7.98 14.87 -5.12
C GLY A 177 -6.89 15.74 -5.74
N ILE A 178 -5.74 15.87 -5.06
CA ILE A 178 -4.56 16.57 -5.58
C ILE A 178 -4.07 15.86 -6.84
N GLY A 179 -3.90 14.54 -6.79
CA GLY A 179 -3.42 13.76 -7.92
C GLY A 179 -4.39 13.71 -9.09
N ALA A 180 -5.70 13.70 -8.84
CA ALA A 180 -6.72 13.81 -9.90
C ALA A 180 -6.60 15.12 -10.70
N SER A 181 -6.13 16.20 -10.02
CA SER A 181 -5.92 17.51 -10.66
C SER A 181 -4.52 17.67 -11.26
N HIS A 182 -3.56 16.84 -10.87
CA HIS A 182 -2.15 16.93 -11.25
C HIS A 182 -1.61 15.54 -11.59
N ALA A 183 -2.04 14.99 -12.73
CA ALA A 183 -1.60 13.65 -13.15
C ALA A 183 -0.10 13.61 -13.47
N HIS A 184 0.58 12.61 -12.92
CA HIS A 184 1.99 12.34 -13.16
C HIS A 184 2.18 11.00 -13.90
N PRO A 185 3.08 10.91 -14.90
CA PRO A 185 3.37 9.65 -15.57
C PRO A 185 4.04 8.68 -14.60
N HIS A 186 3.65 7.41 -14.67
CA HIS A 186 4.25 6.38 -13.85
C HIS A 186 5.74 6.18 -14.18
N ARG A 187 6.51 5.84 -13.16
CA ARG A 187 7.91 5.44 -13.21
C ARG A 187 8.06 4.11 -12.44
N PRO A 188 7.56 3.00 -13.02
CA PRO A 188 7.51 1.73 -12.32
C PRO A 188 8.91 1.17 -12.04
N PRO A 189 9.07 0.36 -10.96
CA PRO A 189 10.33 -0.27 -10.61
C PRO A 189 10.71 -1.39 -11.57
N GLY A 190 11.99 -1.70 -11.61
CA GLY A 190 12.50 -2.90 -12.26
C GLY A 190 12.36 -4.14 -11.37
N PRO A 191 12.52 -5.36 -11.94
CA PRO A 191 12.33 -6.60 -11.19
C PRO A 191 13.25 -6.77 -9.96
N ASN A 192 14.45 -6.20 -10.02
CA ASN A 192 15.44 -6.29 -8.95
C ASN A 192 15.34 -5.17 -7.92
N ASP A 193 14.47 -4.19 -8.16
CA ASP A 193 14.25 -3.11 -7.20
C ASP A 193 13.50 -3.63 -5.98
N LEU A 194 13.77 -3.02 -4.84
CA LEU A 194 13.08 -3.36 -3.59
C LEU A 194 11.61 -2.96 -3.67
N ALA A 195 10.74 -3.87 -3.27
CA ALA A 195 9.31 -3.64 -3.19
C ALA A 195 8.87 -3.30 -1.76
N THR A 196 9.47 -3.96 -0.76
CA THR A 196 8.99 -3.82 0.61
C THR A 196 10.01 -4.26 1.65
N PHE A 197 9.89 -3.68 2.85
CA PHE A 197 10.52 -4.15 4.07
C PHE A 197 9.50 -4.91 4.92
N CYS A 198 9.62 -6.23 5.02
CA CYS A 198 8.78 -7.04 5.89
C CYS A 198 9.44 -7.20 7.26
N TYR A 199 8.91 -6.51 8.27
CA TYR A 199 9.40 -6.66 9.64
C TYR A 199 8.82 -7.91 10.29
N THR A 200 9.71 -8.73 10.85
CA THR A 200 9.37 -9.92 11.64
C THR A 200 9.78 -9.72 13.09
N SER A 201 9.04 -10.32 14.02
CA SER A 201 9.43 -10.37 15.43
C SER A 201 10.73 -11.14 15.57
N GLY A 202 11.84 -10.42 15.74
CA GLY A 202 13.13 -11.06 15.99
C GLY A 202 13.10 -11.84 17.30
N THR A 203 13.73 -13.02 17.33
CA THR A 203 13.90 -13.83 18.56
C THR A 203 14.77 -13.15 19.62
N THR A 204 15.42 -12.04 19.29
CA THR A 204 16.44 -11.34 20.10
C THR A 204 16.06 -9.90 20.48
N GLY A 205 14.78 -9.53 20.49
CA GLY A 205 14.29 -8.20 20.90
C GLY A 205 13.79 -7.33 19.75
N ASN A 206 14.62 -6.53 19.10
CA ASN A 206 14.19 -5.62 18.05
C ASN A 206 13.74 -6.35 16.78
N PRO A 207 12.66 -5.90 16.11
CA PRO A 207 12.20 -6.49 14.87
C PRO A 207 13.28 -6.37 13.76
N LYS A 208 13.30 -7.38 12.88
CA LYS A 208 14.21 -7.44 11.73
C LYS A 208 13.43 -7.26 10.44
N GLY A 209 13.86 -6.34 9.59
CA GLY A 209 13.27 -6.09 8.28
C GLY A 209 13.89 -7.00 7.21
N ALA A 210 13.08 -7.89 6.64
CA ALA A 210 13.46 -8.64 5.45
C ALA A 210 13.20 -7.76 4.21
N LEU A 211 14.19 -7.68 3.32
CA LEU A 211 14.12 -6.93 2.07
C LEU A 211 13.60 -7.85 0.96
N LEU A 212 12.48 -7.49 0.35
CA LEU A 212 11.89 -8.23 -0.76
C LEU A 212 11.88 -7.36 -2.02
N THR A 213 12.28 -7.96 -3.13
CA THR A 213 12.25 -7.33 -4.46
C THR A 213 10.93 -7.62 -5.17
N HIS A 214 10.61 -6.83 -6.21
CA HIS A 214 9.46 -7.13 -7.09
C HIS A 214 9.56 -8.52 -7.73
N ARG A 215 10.77 -8.97 -8.06
CA ARG A 215 10.99 -10.34 -8.55
C ARG A 215 10.56 -11.41 -7.57
N ASN A 216 10.75 -11.21 -6.26
CA ASN A 216 10.32 -12.18 -5.25
C ASN A 216 8.80 -12.35 -5.28
N PHE A 217 8.05 -11.23 -5.34
CA PHE A 217 6.58 -11.29 -5.46
C PHE A 217 6.13 -12.04 -6.71
N ILE A 218 6.66 -11.68 -7.87
CA ILE A 218 6.27 -12.29 -9.15
C ILE A 218 6.62 -13.77 -9.18
N ALA A 219 7.80 -14.16 -8.67
CA ALA A 219 8.21 -15.56 -8.65
C ALA A 219 7.30 -16.42 -7.77
N ASP A 220 6.89 -15.88 -6.64
CA ASP A 220 6.04 -16.58 -5.68
C ASP A 220 4.58 -16.69 -6.17
N SER A 221 4.06 -15.61 -6.76
CA SER A 221 2.75 -15.62 -7.42
C SER A 221 2.71 -16.60 -8.61
N ALA A 222 3.76 -16.64 -9.43
CA ALA A 222 3.88 -17.58 -10.52
C ALA A 222 3.98 -19.04 -10.03
N ALA A 223 4.65 -19.28 -8.92
CA ALA A 223 4.71 -20.60 -8.30
C ALA A 223 3.32 -21.05 -7.80
N ALA A 224 2.52 -20.15 -7.22
CA ALA A 224 1.16 -20.45 -6.79
C ALA A 224 0.24 -20.82 -7.98
N GLU A 225 0.35 -20.14 -9.12
CA GLU A 225 -0.39 -20.48 -10.35
C GLU A 225 -0.06 -21.86 -10.92
N LEU A 226 1.17 -22.34 -10.68
CA LEU A 226 1.60 -23.68 -11.13
C LEU A 226 1.09 -24.81 -10.22
N MET A 227 0.54 -24.48 -9.05
CA MET A 227 -0.05 -25.50 -8.17
C MET A 227 -1.43 -25.89 -8.68
N GLU A 228 -1.62 -27.17 -9.02
CA GLU A 228 -2.91 -27.72 -9.47
C GLU A 228 -4.05 -27.49 -8.46
N THR A 229 -3.71 -27.28 -7.19
CA THR A 229 -4.65 -27.04 -6.09
C THR A 229 -5.12 -25.60 -5.98
N PHE A 230 -4.41 -24.64 -6.60
CA PHE A 230 -4.74 -23.21 -6.57
C PHE A 230 -5.34 -22.80 -7.93
N ASN A 231 -6.62 -23.08 -8.12
CA ASN A 231 -7.32 -22.80 -9.36
C ASN A 231 -8.41 -21.75 -9.16
N ALA A 232 -7.99 -20.52 -8.80
CA ALA A 232 -8.90 -19.41 -8.59
C ALA A 232 -9.37 -18.81 -9.92
N ASP A 233 -10.65 -18.46 -10.02
CA ASP A 233 -11.21 -17.79 -11.20
C ASP A 233 -12.05 -16.55 -10.82
N SER A 234 -12.57 -15.85 -11.85
CA SER A 234 -13.30 -14.60 -11.67
C SER A 234 -14.65 -14.74 -10.92
N THR A 235 -15.11 -15.96 -10.67
CA THR A 235 -16.34 -16.25 -9.91
C THR A 235 -16.07 -16.49 -8.43
N ASP A 236 -14.80 -16.70 -8.06
CA ASP A 236 -14.41 -16.94 -6.69
C ASP A 236 -14.52 -15.70 -5.82
N VAL A 237 -14.75 -15.94 -4.54
CA VAL A 237 -14.77 -14.88 -3.51
C VAL A 237 -13.69 -15.20 -2.48
N TYR A 238 -12.69 -14.35 -2.41
CA TYR A 238 -11.64 -14.47 -1.42
C TYR A 238 -11.97 -13.65 -0.16
N LEU A 239 -11.83 -14.29 1.01
CA LEU A 239 -11.95 -13.62 2.29
C LEU A 239 -10.56 -13.17 2.77
N SER A 240 -10.27 -11.88 2.65
CA SER A 240 -9.05 -11.27 3.16
C SER A 240 -9.09 -11.21 4.69
N TYR A 241 -8.50 -12.19 5.36
CA TYR A 241 -8.51 -12.30 6.83
C TYR A 241 -7.12 -12.22 7.48
N LEU A 242 -6.06 -12.57 6.74
CA LEU A 242 -4.70 -12.37 7.23
C LEU A 242 -4.32 -10.89 7.15
N PRO A 243 -3.50 -10.40 8.07
CA PRO A 243 -3.04 -9.01 7.99
C PRO A 243 -2.25 -8.72 6.70
N LEU A 244 -2.57 -7.63 6.02
CA LEU A 244 -1.84 -7.18 4.81
C LEU A 244 -0.34 -6.91 5.03
N PRO A 245 0.15 -6.52 6.23
CA PRO A 245 1.57 -6.54 6.49
C PRO A 245 2.24 -7.92 6.31
N HIS A 246 1.45 -9.01 6.37
CA HIS A 246 1.96 -10.34 6.09
C HIS A 246 2.02 -10.59 4.59
N ILE A 247 3.18 -11.04 4.10
CA ILE A 247 3.44 -11.19 2.66
C ILE A 247 2.43 -12.11 1.94
N PHE A 248 2.00 -13.19 2.57
CA PHE A 248 1.07 -14.15 1.97
C PHE A 248 -0.26 -13.50 1.58
N GLU A 249 -0.84 -12.67 2.46
CA GLU A 249 -2.10 -11.98 2.16
C GLU A 249 -1.96 -11.05 0.94
N ARG A 250 -0.83 -10.36 0.84
CA ARG A 250 -0.54 -9.45 -0.28
C ARG A 250 -0.46 -10.20 -1.60
N MET A 251 0.13 -11.40 -1.61
CA MET A 251 0.26 -12.23 -2.81
C MET A 251 -1.08 -12.75 -3.32
N VAL A 252 -2.02 -13.04 -2.43
CA VAL A 252 -3.34 -13.55 -2.82
C VAL A 252 -4.26 -12.41 -3.30
N GLN A 253 -4.02 -11.16 -2.89
CA GLN A 253 -4.85 -10.01 -3.24
C GLN A 253 -4.41 -9.28 -4.51
N VAL A 254 -3.19 -9.47 -4.95
CA VAL A 254 -2.62 -8.91 -6.19
C VAL A 254 -2.77 -9.92 -7.30
#